data_17d1d2587d47290d4a15819773473b48
#
_entry.id   17d1d2587d47290d4a15819773473b48
#
_cell.length_a   1.000
_cell.length_b   1.000
_cell.length_c   1.000
_cell.angle_alpha   90.00
_cell.angle_beta   90.00
_cell.angle_gamma   90.00
#
_symmetry.space_group_name_H-M   'P 1'
#
loop_
_entity.id
_entity.type
_entity.pdbx_description
1 polymer ?
#
loop_
_entity_poly.entity_id
_entity_poly.type
_entity_poly.pdbx_seq_one_letter_code
_entity_poly.pdbx_strand_id
1 'polypeptide(L)'
;MKIKIIILLLMLLKLPDSFAGEAVDSFIDTAQYDDGDKIPYLQTAVGSTLPKYVLIMMPGGNGIMNIKKNADETIYFQSGGNFLIRSRGLFADDEFRTISIDGDRSIKRMRIVIADLKLKFPNAKIYIVGTSRSTLATMYQSENMDGEVNGFIHTASMGSIGGLDTRKSKSKNLIVAHKNDGCRLTPASSSIENHDTYGTDLILMEGGVSEGDPCQAFGHHGFNGIENETIQNIKAWIKKF
;
A
#
# COMPACT_ATOMS: atom_id res chain seq x y z
N MET A 1 33.22 71.39 7.06
CA MET A 1 32.64 70.25 7.73
C MET A 1 32.00 69.37 6.66
N LYS A 2 32.64 68.24 6.28
CA LYS A 2 32.19 67.38 5.18
C LYS A 2 31.39 66.19 5.79
N ILE A 3 30.08 66.14 5.54
CA ILE A 3 29.19 65.06 5.97
C ILE A 3 29.41 63.88 5.02
N LYS A 4 29.89 62.74 5.58
CA LYS A 4 29.92 61.45 4.84
C LYS A 4 28.60 60.75 5.01
N ILE A 5 27.84 60.61 3.92
CA ILE A 5 26.65 59.79 3.86
C ILE A 5 27.11 58.33 3.69
N ILE A 6 26.82 57.49 4.67
CA ILE A 6 27.00 56.04 4.60
C ILE A 6 25.71 55.46 4.07
N ILE A 7 25.73 54.96 2.83
CA ILE A 7 24.64 54.21 2.24
C ILE A 7 24.73 52.75 2.75
N LEU A 8 23.81 52.40 3.62
CA LEU A 8 23.67 51.01 4.13
C LEU A 8 22.92 50.20 3.08
N LEU A 9 23.62 49.35 2.33
CA LEU A 9 23.05 48.45 1.34
C LEU A 9 22.41 47.28 2.07
N LEU A 10 21.09 47.29 2.26
CA LEU A 10 20.32 46.14 2.77
C LEU A 10 20.31 45.03 1.70
N MET A 11 21.15 44.02 1.87
CA MET A 11 21.01 42.76 1.17
C MET A 11 19.77 42.05 1.68
N LEU A 12 18.70 42.04 0.95
CA LEU A 12 17.55 41.17 1.11
C LEU A 12 18.00 39.72 0.82
N LEU A 13 18.36 39.00 1.87
CA LEU A 13 18.49 37.54 1.82
C LEU A 13 17.10 36.97 1.49
N LYS A 14 16.90 36.52 0.25
CA LYS A 14 15.77 35.63 -0.08
C LYS A 14 15.97 34.34 0.72
N LEU A 15 15.17 34.16 1.74
CA LEU A 15 15.00 32.85 2.37
C LEU A 15 14.52 31.87 1.27
N PRO A 16 15.11 30.66 1.20
CA PRO A 16 14.57 29.69 0.27
C PRO A 16 13.12 29.40 0.65
N ASP A 17 12.24 29.37 -0.35
CA ASP A 17 10.86 28.91 -0.18
C ASP A 17 10.92 27.58 0.55
N SER A 18 10.30 27.51 1.73
CA SER A 18 10.11 26.26 2.44
C SER A 18 9.30 25.39 1.48
N PHE A 19 9.87 24.27 1.02
CA PHE A 19 9.14 23.20 0.37
C PHE A 19 8.15 22.65 1.40
N ALA A 20 6.97 23.25 1.49
CA ALA A 20 5.82 22.61 2.08
C ALA A 20 5.51 21.44 1.15
N GLY A 21 5.84 20.20 1.57
CA GLY A 21 5.44 19.01 0.84
C GLY A 21 3.92 19.08 0.62
N GLU A 22 3.46 18.71 -0.57
CA GLU A 22 2.03 18.67 -0.85
C GLU A 22 1.31 17.81 0.20
N ALA A 23 0.14 18.26 0.64
CA ALA A 23 -0.65 17.55 1.64
C ALA A 23 -1.10 16.19 1.10
N VAL A 24 -1.08 15.18 1.96
CA VAL A 24 -1.63 13.85 1.67
C VAL A 24 -3.14 13.91 1.91
N ASP A 25 -3.92 13.77 0.84
CA ASP A 25 -5.37 13.79 0.90
C ASP A 25 -5.98 12.40 0.79
N SER A 26 -7.07 12.17 1.52
CA SER A 26 -7.87 10.96 1.40
C SER A 26 -9.32 11.30 1.09
N PHE A 27 -9.93 10.61 0.12
CA PHE A 27 -11.31 10.80 -0.26
C PHE A 27 -11.96 9.48 -0.67
N ILE A 28 -13.28 9.41 -0.55
CA ILE A 28 -14.06 8.24 -0.98
C ILE A 28 -14.36 8.38 -2.45
N ASP A 29 -14.04 7.33 -3.20
CA ASP A 29 -14.43 7.17 -4.58
C ASP A 29 -15.15 5.82 -4.76
N THR A 30 -15.69 5.55 -5.95
CA THR A 30 -16.62 4.45 -6.14
C THR A 30 -16.47 3.81 -7.51
N ALA A 31 -16.23 2.51 -7.56
CA ALA A 31 -16.49 1.70 -8.74
C ALA A 31 -17.93 1.18 -8.71
N GLN A 32 -18.48 0.77 -9.86
CA GLN A 32 -19.89 0.41 -9.97
C GLN A 32 -20.07 -0.88 -10.77
N TYR A 33 -20.93 -1.78 -10.27
CA TYR A 33 -21.43 -2.93 -11.01
C TYR A 33 -22.41 -2.51 -12.10
N ASP A 34 -22.64 -3.39 -13.07
CA ASP A 34 -23.59 -3.15 -14.18
C ASP A 34 -25.03 -2.95 -13.71
N ASP A 35 -25.42 -3.55 -12.57
CA ASP A 35 -26.73 -3.41 -11.91
C ASP A 35 -26.87 -2.13 -11.09
N GLY A 36 -25.81 -1.33 -11.00
CA GLY A 36 -25.77 -0.06 -10.31
C GLY A 36 -25.27 -0.12 -8.87
N ASP A 37 -25.03 -1.31 -8.32
CA ASP A 37 -24.43 -1.46 -6.98
C ASP A 37 -23.03 -0.85 -6.93
N LYS A 38 -22.73 -0.21 -5.81
CA LYS A 38 -21.48 0.58 -5.64
C LYS A 38 -20.45 -0.17 -4.81
N ILE A 39 -19.20 -0.05 -5.23
CA ILE A 39 -18.02 -0.51 -4.49
C ILE A 39 -17.25 0.72 -4.03
N PRO A 40 -17.47 1.20 -2.79
CA PRO A 40 -16.71 2.31 -2.27
C PRO A 40 -15.26 1.90 -1.98
N TYR A 41 -14.32 2.80 -2.22
CA TYR A 41 -12.94 2.65 -1.82
C TYR A 41 -12.37 3.97 -1.31
N LEU A 42 -11.38 3.89 -0.42
CA LEU A 42 -10.66 5.05 0.09
C LEU A 42 -9.43 5.27 -0.78
N GLN A 43 -9.44 6.36 -1.54
CA GLN A 43 -8.29 6.81 -2.31
C GLN A 43 -7.43 7.74 -1.47
N THR A 44 -6.10 7.57 -1.51
CA THR A 44 -5.15 8.48 -0.86
C THR A 44 -4.10 8.90 -1.88
N ALA A 45 -3.85 10.21 -1.96
CA ALA A 45 -3.02 10.84 -2.98
C ALA A 45 -2.24 12.02 -2.40
N VAL A 46 -1.18 12.39 -3.10
CA VAL A 46 -0.49 13.66 -2.95
C VAL A 46 -0.79 14.49 -4.19
N GLY A 47 -1.28 15.71 -4.01
CA GLY A 47 -1.63 16.60 -5.10
C GLY A 47 -2.58 16.05 -6.15
N SER A 48 -2.59 16.65 -7.34
CA SER A 48 -3.48 16.32 -8.45
C SER A 48 -2.81 15.54 -9.59
N THR A 49 -1.54 15.19 -9.46
CA THR A 49 -0.77 14.50 -10.49
C THR A 49 -1.31 13.10 -10.77
N LEU A 50 -1.36 12.69 -12.04
CA LEU A 50 -1.73 11.32 -12.39
C LEU A 50 -0.61 10.36 -11.97
N PRO A 51 -0.93 9.28 -11.23
CA PRO A 51 0.07 8.36 -10.71
C PRO A 51 0.66 7.49 -11.82
N LYS A 52 1.91 7.07 -11.64
CA LYS A 52 2.54 5.99 -12.41
C LYS A 52 2.16 4.61 -11.87
N TYR A 53 1.88 4.53 -10.57
CA TYR A 53 1.60 3.30 -9.85
C TYR A 53 0.35 3.46 -8.98
N VAL A 54 -0.55 2.50 -9.06
CA VAL A 54 -1.75 2.41 -8.21
C VAL A 54 -1.66 1.14 -7.37
N LEU A 55 -1.77 1.28 -6.06
CA LEU A 55 -1.74 0.17 -5.12
C LEU A 55 -3.13 -0.09 -4.55
N ILE A 56 -3.75 -1.21 -4.89
CA ILE A 56 -5.01 -1.66 -4.29
C ILE A 56 -4.65 -2.42 -3.01
N MET A 57 -5.00 -1.85 -1.86
CA MET A 57 -4.59 -2.32 -0.54
C MET A 57 -5.74 -2.97 0.20
N MET A 58 -5.54 -4.20 0.66
CA MET A 58 -6.50 -4.99 1.42
C MET A 58 -6.00 -5.25 2.85
N PRO A 59 -6.72 -4.78 3.89
CA PRO A 59 -6.32 -4.99 5.28
C PRO A 59 -6.43 -6.46 5.69
N GLY A 60 -5.63 -6.85 6.68
CA GLY A 60 -5.76 -8.13 7.37
C GLY A 60 -6.96 -8.21 8.32
N GLY A 61 -6.94 -9.16 9.24
CA GLY A 61 -8.01 -9.38 10.21
C GLY A 61 -9.29 -9.85 9.53
N ASN A 62 -10.42 -9.19 9.78
CA ASN A 62 -11.69 -9.49 9.10
C ASN A 62 -11.74 -8.98 7.65
N GLY A 63 -10.76 -8.16 7.25
CA GLY A 63 -10.69 -7.60 5.90
C GLY A 63 -11.68 -6.47 5.60
N ILE A 64 -12.44 -6.00 6.60
CA ILE A 64 -13.53 -5.04 6.39
C ILE A 64 -13.02 -3.61 6.57
N MET A 65 -13.26 -2.76 5.59
CA MET A 65 -13.02 -1.31 5.64
C MET A 65 -14.26 -0.52 6.06
N ASN A 66 -15.46 -0.95 5.68
CA ASN A 66 -16.72 -0.27 5.98
C ASN A 66 -16.63 1.25 5.78
N ILE A 67 -16.19 1.64 4.59
CA ILE A 67 -15.90 3.03 4.23
C ILE A 67 -17.20 3.80 4.07
N LYS A 68 -17.34 4.91 4.74
CA LYS A 68 -18.51 5.81 4.63
C LYS A 68 -18.15 7.25 4.96
N LYS A 69 -18.99 8.17 4.49
CA LYS A 69 -18.95 9.57 4.84
C LYS A 69 -19.95 9.85 5.97
N ASN A 70 -19.52 10.52 7.00
CA ASN A 70 -20.36 10.94 8.11
C ASN A 70 -21.17 12.20 7.73
N ALA A 71 -22.14 12.58 8.56
CA ALA A 71 -22.96 13.78 8.34
C ALA A 71 -22.16 15.10 8.40
N ASP A 72 -21.02 15.10 9.08
CA ASP A 72 -20.08 16.22 9.17
C ASP A 72 -19.00 16.19 8.06
N GLU A 73 -19.22 15.42 6.98
CA GLU A 73 -18.33 15.24 5.85
C GLU A 73 -17.03 14.49 6.18
N THR A 74 -16.75 14.10 7.41
CA THR A 74 -15.59 13.29 7.78
C THR A 74 -15.67 11.88 7.23
N ILE A 75 -14.52 11.30 6.89
CA ILE A 75 -14.44 9.94 6.38
C ILE A 75 -14.28 8.97 7.55
N TYR A 76 -15.19 8.03 7.66
CA TYR A 76 -15.08 6.90 8.56
C TYR A 76 -14.64 5.64 7.79
N PHE A 77 -13.72 4.89 8.37
CA PHE A 77 -13.36 3.55 7.92
C PHE A 77 -12.83 2.70 9.07
N GLN A 78 -12.96 1.40 8.93
CA GLN A 78 -12.41 0.41 9.86
C GLN A 78 -10.97 0.03 9.49
N SER A 79 -10.35 -0.81 10.32
CA SER A 79 -8.99 -1.33 10.10
C SER A 79 -7.88 -0.26 10.06
N GLY A 80 -8.13 0.95 10.57
CA GLY A 80 -7.17 2.06 10.54
C GLY A 80 -5.82 1.77 11.21
N GLY A 81 -5.75 0.86 12.17
CA GLY A 81 -4.51 0.40 12.79
C GLY A 81 -3.73 -0.65 11.98
N ASN A 82 -4.36 -1.27 10.96
CA ASN A 82 -3.68 -2.25 10.11
C ASN A 82 -2.50 -1.64 9.37
N PHE A 83 -1.41 -2.39 9.18
CA PHE A 83 -0.18 -1.91 8.53
C PHE A 83 -0.44 -1.16 7.22
N LEU A 84 -1.13 -1.77 6.26
CA LEU A 84 -1.37 -1.14 4.96
C LEU A 84 -2.22 0.12 5.08
N ILE A 85 -3.23 0.09 5.96
CA ILE A 85 -4.20 1.18 6.06
C ILE A 85 -3.62 2.39 6.80
N ARG A 86 -2.88 2.17 7.92
CA ARG A 86 -2.22 3.27 8.63
C ARG A 86 -1.08 3.88 7.81
N SER A 87 -0.45 3.07 6.96
CA SER A 87 0.68 3.49 6.14
C SER A 87 0.30 3.97 4.74
N ARG A 88 -0.99 4.02 4.39
CA ARG A 88 -1.45 4.41 3.04
C ARG A 88 -0.91 5.77 2.58
N GLY A 89 -0.81 6.72 3.51
CA GLY A 89 -0.24 8.05 3.23
C GLY A 89 1.27 8.03 3.00
N LEU A 90 2.01 7.09 3.63
CA LEU A 90 3.44 6.92 3.39
C LEU A 90 3.73 6.30 2.01
N PHE A 91 2.80 5.50 1.49
CA PHE A 91 2.90 4.99 0.11
C PHE A 91 2.61 6.08 -0.93
N ALA A 92 1.69 7.01 -0.64
CA ALA A 92 1.27 8.05 -1.57
C ALA A 92 2.38 9.09 -1.76
N ASP A 93 2.67 9.41 -3.02
CA ASP A 93 3.54 10.51 -3.47
C ASP A 93 3.19 10.88 -4.91
N ASP A 94 4.04 11.67 -5.59
CA ASP A 94 3.83 12.11 -6.98
C ASP A 94 3.70 10.97 -7.98
N GLU A 95 4.25 9.78 -7.68
CA GLU A 95 4.21 8.63 -8.57
C GLU A 95 3.22 7.55 -8.09
N PHE A 96 2.91 7.50 -6.79
CA PHE A 96 2.12 6.44 -6.17
C PHE A 96 0.80 6.95 -5.63
N ARG A 97 -0.27 6.21 -5.92
CA ARG A 97 -1.61 6.41 -5.37
C ARG A 97 -2.10 5.14 -4.71
N THR A 98 -2.74 5.25 -3.55
CA THR A 98 -3.28 4.09 -2.85
C THR A 98 -4.79 4.05 -2.86
N ILE A 99 -5.33 2.85 -2.99
CA ILE A 99 -6.76 2.52 -3.03
C ILE A 99 -7.00 1.48 -1.96
N SER A 100 -7.58 1.86 -0.83
CA SER A 100 -7.88 0.92 0.25
C SER A 100 -9.31 0.40 0.10
N ILE A 101 -9.47 -0.92 0.08
CA ILE A 101 -10.76 -1.62 -0.09
C ILE A 101 -10.87 -2.80 0.87
N ASP A 102 -12.06 -3.40 0.97
CA ASP A 102 -12.25 -4.65 1.70
C ASP A 102 -11.42 -5.79 1.11
N GLY A 103 -10.83 -6.60 1.98
CA GLY A 103 -10.02 -7.75 1.63
C GLY A 103 -10.85 -9.02 1.44
N ASP A 104 -11.42 -9.21 0.27
CA ASP A 104 -12.15 -10.42 -0.10
C ASP A 104 -11.56 -11.12 -1.33
N ARG A 105 -12.05 -12.35 -1.61
CA ARG A 105 -11.59 -13.16 -2.75
C ARG A 105 -12.39 -12.94 -4.03
N SER A 106 -13.34 -11.99 -4.06
CA SER A 106 -14.20 -11.79 -5.21
C SER A 106 -13.44 -11.28 -6.43
N ILE A 107 -13.22 -12.15 -7.39
CA ILE A 107 -12.59 -11.82 -8.68
C ILE A 107 -13.44 -10.81 -9.44
N LYS A 108 -14.78 -10.99 -9.45
CA LYS A 108 -15.71 -10.06 -10.11
C LYS A 108 -15.54 -8.65 -9.53
N ARG A 109 -15.58 -8.50 -8.19
CA ARG A 109 -15.43 -7.21 -7.53
C ARG A 109 -14.08 -6.56 -7.85
N MET A 110 -13.00 -7.33 -7.79
CA MET A 110 -11.66 -6.81 -8.07
C MET A 110 -11.52 -6.34 -9.52
N ARG A 111 -12.06 -7.09 -10.49
CA ARG A 111 -12.05 -6.69 -11.90
C ARG A 111 -12.81 -5.38 -12.16
N ILE A 112 -13.92 -5.15 -11.46
CA ILE A 112 -14.70 -3.91 -11.56
C ILE A 112 -13.89 -2.73 -11.02
N VAL A 113 -13.25 -2.89 -9.86
CA VAL A 113 -12.37 -1.86 -9.30
C VAL A 113 -11.18 -1.58 -10.24
N ILE A 114 -10.55 -2.61 -10.80
CA ILE A 114 -9.44 -2.46 -11.75
C ILE A 114 -9.90 -1.74 -13.02
N ALA A 115 -11.09 -2.07 -13.55
CA ALA A 115 -11.62 -1.41 -14.73
C ALA A 115 -11.88 0.08 -14.50
N ASP A 116 -12.47 0.44 -13.37
CA ASP A 116 -12.67 1.82 -12.96
C ASP A 116 -11.33 2.58 -12.82
N LEU A 117 -10.34 1.96 -12.17
CA LEU A 117 -9.01 2.56 -12.02
C LEU A 117 -8.27 2.72 -13.35
N LYS A 118 -8.42 1.79 -14.29
CA LYS A 118 -7.84 1.91 -15.64
C LYS A 118 -8.48 3.04 -16.45
N LEU A 119 -9.77 3.31 -16.23
CA LEU A 119 -10.43 4.48 -16.84
C LEU A 119 -9.90 5.80 -16.26
N LYS A 120 -9.72 5.86 -14.94
CA LYS A 120 -9.21 7.05 -14.22
C LYS A 120 -7.71 7.29 -14.43
N PHE A 121 -6.94 6.21 -14.52
CA PHE A 121 -5.47 6.22 -14.59
C PHE A 121 -4.96 5.29 -15.70
N PRO A 122 -5.21 5.61 -16.98
CA PRO A 122 -5.01 4.67 -18.10
C PRO A 122 -3.56 4.22 -18.28
N ASN A 123 -2.60 5.01 -17.82
CA ASN A 123 -1.16 4.73 -17.97
C ASN A 123 -0.53 4.17 -16.67
N ALA A 124 -1.31 4.03 -15.60
CA ALA A 124 -0.77 3.57 -14.33
C ALA A 124 -0.59 2.04 -14.31
N LYS A 125 0.51 1.59 -13.73
CA LYS A 125 0.72 0.19 -13.39
C LYS A 125 -0.03 -0.13 -12.09
N ILE A 126 -0.86 -1.17 -12.11
CA ILE A 126 -1.69 -1.56 -10.96
C ILE A 126 -1.07 -2.75 -10.24
N TYR A 127 -0.95 -2.64 -8.92
CA TYR A 127 -0.51 -3.70 -8.02
C TYR A 127 -1.58 -3.96 -6.96
N ILE A 128 -1.81 -5.22 -6.61
CA ILE A 128 -2.72 -5.62 -5.53
C ILE A 128 -1.89 -6.03 -4.33
N VAL A 129 -2.16 -5.42 -3.18
CA VAL A 129 -1.39 -5.60 -1.95
C VAL A 129 -2.32 -6.13 -0.85
N GLY A 130 -2.00 -7.27 -0.28
CA GLY A 130 -2.70 -7.80 0.89
C GLY A 130 -1.75 -8.01 2.05
N THR A 131 -2.28 -7.90 3.27
CA THR A 131 -1.51 -8.17 4.49
C THR A 131 -2.21 -9.22 5.35
N SER A 132 -1.41 -10.08 6.01
CA SER A 132 -1.92 -11.06 6.94
C SER A 132 -3.03 -11.91 6.29
N ARG A 133 -4.23 -12.00 6.89
CA ARG A 133 -5.33 -12.79 6.35
C ARG A 133 -5.72 -12.42 4.91
N SER A 134 -5.58 -11.17 4.49
CA SER A 134 -5.89 -10.78 3.10
C SER A 134 -4.87 -11.28 2.08
N THR A 135 -3.74 -11.87 2.51
CA THR A 135 -2.85 -12.58 1.59
C THR A 135 -3.50 -13.85 1.01
N LEU A 136 -4.49 -14.44 1.70
CA LEU A 136 -5.32 -15.50 1.12
C LEU A 136 -6.14 -15.01 -0.10
N ALA A 137 -6.53 -13.75 -0.10
CA ALA A 137 -7.20 -13.14 -1.24
C ALA A 137 -6.20 -12.82 -2.35
N THR A 138 -5.04 -12.19 -2.03
CA THR A 138 -4.04 -11.87 -3.06
C THR A 138 -3.44 -13.12 -3.71
N MET A 139 -3.21 -14.22 -2.97
CA MET A 139 -2.79 -15.49 -3.55
C MET A 139 -3.85 -16.02 -4.53
N TYR A 140 -5.12 -16.11 -4.10
CA TYR A 140 -6.21 -16.55 -4.97
C TYR A 140 -6.36 -15.66 -6.21
N GLN A 141 -6.23 -14.35 -6.05
CA GLN A 141 -6.29 -13.38 -7.14
C GLN A 141 -5.07 -13.51 -8.08
N SER A 142 -3.87 -13.76 -7.54
CA SER A 142 -2.68 -13.96 -8.39
C SER A 142 -2.78 -15.20 -9.29
N GLU A 143 -3.49 -16.25 -8.85
CA GLU A 143 -3.75 -17.43 -9.64
C GLU A 143 -4.87 -17.23 -10.67
N ASN A 144 -5.92 -16.45 -10.34
CA ASN A 144 -7.14 -16.33 -11.15
C ASN A 144 -7.24 -15.05 -11.99
N MET A 145 -6.30 -14.12 -11.82
CA MET A 145 -6.23 -12.84 -12.52
C MET A 145 -4.81 -12.57 -13.06
N ASP A 146 -4.01 -13.62 -13.24
CA ASP A 146 -2.65 -13.50 -13.71
C ASP A 146 -2.57 -12.79 -15.07
N GLY A 147 -1.74 -11.76 -15.16
CA GLY A 147 -1.61 -10.91 -16.35
C GLY A 147 -2.65 -9.79 -16.47
N GLU A 148 -3.66 -9.70 -15.58
CA GLU A 148 -4.63 -8.60 -15.59
C GLU A 148 -4.11 -7.33 -14.89
N VAL A 149 -3.14 -7.49 -13.98
CA VAL A 149 -2.44 -6.43 -13.27
C VAL A 149 -0.92 -6.64 -13.35
N ASN A 150 -0.16 -5.62 -12.96
CA ASN A 150 1.30 -5.66 -13.04
C ASN A 150 1.93 -6.55 -11.96
N GLY A 151 1.30 -6.68 -10.80
CA GLY A 151 1.79 -7.60 -9.78
C GLY A 151 0.93 -7.70 -8.54
N PHE A 152 1.31 -8.66 -7.71
CA PHE A 152 0.72 -8.97 -6.41
C PHE A 152 1.79 -8.88 -5.31
N ILE A 153 1.43 -8.29 -4.18
CA ILE A 153 2.33 -8.09 -3.05
C ILE A 153 1.69 -8.69 -1.81
N HIS A 154 2.39 -9.62 -1.18
CA HIS A 154 1.92 -10.41 -0.05
C HIS A 154 2.72 -10.04 1.19
N THR A 155 2.17 -9.20 2.08
CA THR A 155 2.87 -8.73 3.28
C THR A 155 2.42 -9.48 4.54
N ALA A 156 3.34 -9.83 5.43
CA ALA A 156 3.07 -10.63 6.64
C ALA A 156 2.15 -11.83 6.32
N SER A 157 2.56 -12.66 5.37
CA SER A 157 1.69 -13.61 4.68
C SER A 157 1.24 -14.77 5.55
N MET A 158 0.00 -15.22 5.37
CA MET A 158 -0.46 -16.49 5.94
C MET A 158 0.46 -17.65 5.50
N GLY A 159 0.65 -18.65 6.37
CA GLY A 159 1.57 -19.77 6.13
C GLY A 159 1.35 -20.53 4.82
N SER A 160 0.13 -20.48 4.25
CA SER A 160 -0.16 -21.06 2.93
C SER A 160 0.63 -20.41 1.78
N ILE A 161 1.28 -19.26 1.99
CA ILE A 161 2.17 -18.64 1.00
C ILE A 161 3.29 -19.60 0.56
N GLY A 162 3.74 -20.49 1.42
CA GLY A 162 4.74 -21.50 1.12
C GLY A 162 4.41 -22.35 -0.11
N GLY A 163 3.12 -22.52 -0.44
CA GLY A 163 2.66 -23.29 -1.60
C GLY A 163 2.34 -22.50 -2.86
N LEU A 164 2.50 -21.17 -2.87
CA LEU A 164 2.21 -20.34 -4.06
C LEU A 164 3.29 -20.48 -5.12
N ASP A 165 3.01 -21.21 -6.19
CA ASP A 165 3.96 -21.40 -7.30
C ASP A 165 3.87 -20.23 -8.32
N THR A 166 4.84 -19.33 -8.26
CA THR A 166 4.88 -18.15 -9.14
C THR A 166 5.76 -18.30 -10.39
N ARG A 167 6.35 -19.46 -10.63
CA ARG A 167 7.32 -19.68 -11.74
C ARG A 167 6.76 -19.44 -13.13
N LYS A 168 5.45 -19.56 -13.30
CA LYS A 168 4.76 -19.34 -14.59
C LYS A 168 3.91 -18.06 -14.60
N SER A 169 3.93 -17.29 -13.52
CA SER A 169 3.14 -16.07 -13.42
C SER A 169 3.62 -15.00 -14.41
N LYS A 170 2.67 -14.37 -15.08
CA LYS A 170 2.89 -13.20 -15.94
C LYS A 170 2.99 -11.92 -15.09
N SER A 171 2.14 -11.80 -14.10
CA SER A 171 2.19 -10.74 -13.09
C SER A 171 3.36 -10.95 -12.15
N LYS A 172 4.02 -9.88 -11.72
CA LYS A 172 5.10 -9.95 -10.73
C LYS A 172 4.54 -10.31 -9.37
N ASN A 173 5.26 -11.12 -8.60
CA ASN A 173 4.88 -11.48 -7.24
C ASN A 173 5.99 -11.11 -6.26
N LEU A 174 5.64 -10.44 -5.17
CA LEU A 174 6.53 -10.08 -4.08
C LEU A 174 5.97 -10.60 -2.75
N ILE A 175 6.81 -11.22 -1.97
CA ILE A 175 6.52 -11.53 -0.56
C ILE A 175 7.32 -10.56 0.30
N VAL A 176 6.67 -9.97 1.32
CA VAL A 176 7.32 -9.12 2.32
C VAL A 176 7.04 -9.72 3.69
N ALA A 177 8.06 -10.20 4.37
CA ALA A 177 7.94 -10.81 5.68
C ALA A 177 8.85 -10.11 6.69
N HIS A 178 8.48 -10.15 7.96
CA HIS A 178 9.37 -9.74 9.04
C HIS A 178 10.02 -10.99 9.65
N LYS A 179 11.35 -11.01 9.76
CA LYS A 179 12.13 -12.15 10.29
C LYS A 179 11.65 -12.64 11.65
N ASN A 180 11.26 -11.70 12.51
CA ASN A 180 10.81 -11.93 13.87
C ASN A 180 9.28 -11.85 14.01
N ASP A 181 8.49 -12.07 12.93
CA ASP A 181 7.03 -12.15 13.05
C ASP A 181 6.66 -13.29 14.01
N GLY A 182 6.16 -12.95 15.18
CA GLY A 182 5.77 -13.90 16.23
C GLY A 182 4.39 -14.50 16.04
N CYS A 183 3.65 -14.10 15.01
CA CYS A 183 2.33 -14.62 14.72
C CYS A 183 2.41 -16.02 14.09
N ARG A 184 1.89 -17.03 14.80
CA ARG A 184 1.92 -18.43 14.32
C ARG A 184 1.17 -18.68 13.02
N LEU A 185 0.27 -17.77 12.64
CA LEU A 185 -0.51 -17.87 11.38
C LEU A 185 0.28 -17.36 10.17
N THR A 186 1.32 -16.55 10.40
CA THR A 186 2.11 -15.87 9.37
C THR A 186 3.62 -16.08 9.56
N PRO A 187 4.09 -17.33 9.72
CA PRO A 187 5.48 -17.60 10.01
C PRO A 187 6.38 -17.15 8.84
N ALA A 188 7.44 -16.39 9.13
CA ALA A 188 8.41 -15.96 8.15
C ALA A 188 9.05 -17.14 7.39
N SER A 189 9.15 -18.31 8.03
CA SER A 189 9.66 -19.53 7.41
C SER A 189 8.89 -19.94 6.16
N SER A 190 7.57 -19.79 6.14
CA SER A 190 6.76 -20.11 4.93
C SER A 190 7.05 -19.16 3.76
N SER A 191 7.37 -17.90 4.05
CA SER A 191 7.79 -16.92 3.03
C SER A 191 9.17 -17.26 2.47
N ILE A 192 10.10 -17.68 3.33
CA ILE A 192 11.45 -18.13 2.94
C ILE A 192 11.35 -19.43 2.13
N GLU A 193 10.57 -20.40 2.58
CA GLU A 193 10.32 -21.66 1.86
C GLU A 193 9.77 -21.42 0.45
N ASN A 194 8.85 -20.48 0.30
CA ASN A 194 8.33 -20.09 -1.02
C ASN A 194 9.43 -19.54 -1.93
N HIS A 195 10.22 -18.62 -1.41
CA HIS A 195 11.36 -18.05 -2.14
C HIS A 195 12.35 -19.12 -2.58
N ASP A 196 12.74 -20.01 -1.68
CA ASP A 196 13.70 -21.08 -1.94
C ASP A 196 13.17 -22.10 -2.95
N THR A 197 11.85 -22.38 -2.91
CA THR A 197 11.22 -23.42 -3.75
C THR A 197 10.84 -22.89 -5.14
N TYR A 198 10.28 -21.70 -5.21
CA TYR A 198 9.66 -21.17 -6.42
C TYR A 198 10.38 -19.93 -7.00
N GLY A 199 11.33 -19.35 -6.25
CA GLY A 199 12.06 -18.15 -6.67
C GLY A 199 11.23 -16.89 -6.65
N THR A 200 10.10 -16.84 -5.90
CA THR A 200 9.32 -15.62 -5.73
C THR A 200 10.17 -14.55 -5.06
N ASP A 201 10.09 -13.31 -5.52
CA ASP A 201 10.84 -12.23 -4.89
C ASP A 201 10.46 -12.09 -3.41
N LEU A 202 11.46 -11.98 -2.54
CA LEU A 202 11.31 -11.85 -1.09
C LEU A 202 12.04 -10.62 -0.57
N ILE A 203 11.33 -9.83 0.24
CA ILE A 203 11.92 -8.81 1.12
C ILE A 203 11.74 -9.30 2.55
N LEU A 204 12.85 -9.59 3.23
CA LEU A 204 12.85 -10.01 4.63
C LEU A 204 13.28 -8.84 5.50
N MET A 205 12.32 -8.27 6.24
CA MET A 205 12.52 -7.12 7.12
C MET A 205 13.02 -7.54 8.49
N GLU A 206 13.84 -6.69 9.11
CA GLU A 206 14.35 -6.81 10.48
C GLU A 206 14.21 -5.47 11.20
N GLY A 207 14.26 -5.47 12.53
CA GLY A 207 14.17 -4.25 13.34
C GLY A 207 12.76 -3.95 13.81
N GLY A 208 12.52 -2.67 14.11
CA GLY A 208 11.23 -2.25 14.67
C GLY A 208 11.00 -2.71 16.10
N VAL A 209 9.76 -2.61 16.54
CA VAL A 209 9.33 -2.96 17.90
C VAL A 209 8.09 -3.85 17.86
N SER A 210 7.93 -4.70 18.88
CA SER A 210 6.76 -5.57 19.00
C SER A 210 6.05 -5.29 20.31
N GLU A 211 4.80 -4.85 20.22
CA GLU A 211 3.96 -4.52 21.35
C GLU A 211 2.67 -5.33 21.29
N GLY A 212 2.25 -5.87 22.46
CA GLY A 212 0.99 -6.60 22.59
C GLY A 212 1.03 -8.01 21.96
N ASP A 213 -0.13 -8.46 21.47
CA ASP A 213 -0.28 -9.78 20.84
C ASP A 213 0.53 -9.88 19.54
N PRO A 214 1.30 -10.97 19.33
CA PRO A 214 2.15 -11.12 18.15
C PRO A 214 1.44 -11.02 16.79
N CYS A 215 0.15 -11.31 16.73
CA CYS A 215 -0.64 -11.24 15.49
C CYS A 215 -1.31 -9.87 15.27
N GLN A 216 -1.04 -8.90 16.16
CA GLN A 216 -1.64 -7.56 16.05
C GLN A 216 -0.74 -6.57 15.29
N ALA A 217 -1.36 -5.48 14.90
CA ALA A 217 -0.77 -4.50 13.98
C ALA A 217 0.47 -3.77 14.53
N PHE A 218 0.62 -3.68 15.85
CA PHE A 218 1.73 -2.99 16.52
C PHE A 218 2.88 -3.93 16.96
N GLY A 219 2.86 -5.18 16.47
CA GLY A 219 3.98 -6.11 16.56
C GLY A 219 4.86 -6.10 15.30
N HIS A 220 5.88 -6.95 15.29
CA HIS A 220 6.68 -7.23 14.09
C HIS A 220 5.81 -7.69 12.91
N HIS A 221 4.70 -8.38 13.22
CA HIS A 221 3.67 -8.74 12.24
C HIS A 221 3.14 -7.56 11.42
N GLY A 222 3.04 -6.40 12.02
CA GLY A 222 2.60 -5.16 11.38
C GLY A 222 3.73 -4.23 10.97
N PHE A 223 4.99 -4.68 10.97
CA PHE A 223 6.17 -3.86 10.64
C PHE A 223 6.28 -2.61 11.50
N ASN A 224 5.85 -2.70 12.77
CA ASN A 224 5.77 -1.56 13.69
C ASN A 224 7.16 -0.94 13.94
N GLY A 225 7.27 0.38 13.71
CA GLY A 225 8.51 1.15 13.86
C GLY A 225 9.46 1.08 12.66
N ILE A 226 9.14 0.28 11.63
CA ILE A 226 9.90 0.20 10.36
C ILE A 226 8.99 0.35 9.14
N GLU A 227 7.80 0.96 9.31
CA GLU A 227 6.84 1.15 8.23
C GLU A 227 7.48 1.85 7.02
N ASN A 228 8.20 2.94 7.28
CA ASN A 228 8.82 3.73 6.22
C ASN A 228 9.83 2.92 5.42
N GLU A 229 10.73 2.20 6.09
CA GLU A 229 11.73 1.35 5.43
C GLU A 229 11.06 0.23 4.62
N THR A 230 10.06 -0.43 5.19
CA THR A 230 9.30 -1.48 4.51
C THR A 230 8.64 -0.95 3.24
N ILE A 231 8.01 0.22 3.30
CA ILE A 231 7.36 0.87 2.18
C ILE A 231 8.37 1.28 1.10
N GLN A 232 9.50 1.86 1.47
CA GLN A 232 10.54 2.23 0.50
C GLN A 232 11.08 1.01 -0.24
N ASN A 233 11.27 -0.12 0.45
CA ASN A 233 11.68 -1.37 -0.18
C ASN A 233 10.63 -1.91 -1.17
N ILE A 234 9.34 -1.85 -0.82
CA ILE A 234 8.23 -2.21 -1.72
C ILE A 234 8.21 -1.29 -2.95
N LYS A 235 8.27 0.03 -2.75
CA LYS A 235 8.31 1.02 -3.86
C LYS A 235 9.52 0.81 -4.76
N ALA A 236 10.69 0.56 -4.19
CA ALA A 236 11.90 0.27 -4.95
C ALA A 236 11.76 -1.01 -5.79
N TRP A 237 11.09 -2.05 -5.26
CA TRP A 237 10.80 -3.26 -6.03
C TRP A 237 9.82 -2.98 -7.17
N ILE A 238 8.73 -2.26 -6.93
CA ILE A 238 7.74 -1.90 -7.96
C ILE A 238 8.41 -1.13 -9.11
N LYS A 239 9.31 -0.20 -8.80
CA LYS A 239 10.00 0.65 -9.80
C LYS A 239 10.99 -0.11 -10.70
N LYS A 240 11.31 -1.38 -10.43
CA LYS A 240 12.17 -2.21 -11.30
C LYS A 240 11.46 -2.63 -12.60
N PHE A 241 10.16 -2.56 -12.64
CA PHE A 241 9.31 -3.01 -13.74
C PHE A 241 8.51 -1.84 -14.31
#